data_01b6c5332f9bdf30237e3b043c8a3b08
#
_entry.id   01b6c5332f9bdf30237e3b043c8a3b08
#
_cell.length_a   1.000
_cell.length_b   1.000
_cell.length_c   1.000
_cell.angle_alpha   90.00
_cell.angle_beta   90.00
_cell.angle_gamma   90.00
#
_symmetry.space_group_name_H-M   'P 1'
#
loop_
_entity.id
_entity.type
_entity.pdbx_description
1 polymer ?
#
loop_
_entity_poly.entity_id
_entity_poly.type
_entity_poly.pdbx_seq_one_letter_code
_entity_poly.pdbx_strand_id
1 'polypeptide(L)'
;RIVDLEQFISQYPFKPESHERSWTFTLDDPLLSWNQGSFTLTIQPDGKGEITRTGEKSNSRIDIKTMTTMLMGYKRPEYLHKIGRLSCTPEIVDMLEDSIEHQTPYFSDYF
;
A
#
# COMPACT_ATOMS: atom_id res chain seq x y z
N ARG A 1 -1.75 1.67 13.81
CA ARG A 1 -1.87 0.67 12.73
C ARG A 1 -3.19 0.81 11.98
N ILE A 2 -3.22 0.37 10.73
CA ILE A 2 -4.44 0.40 9.92
C ILE A 2 -5.38 -0.71 10.39
N VAL A 3 -6.59 -0.34 10.82
CA VAL A 3 -7.58 -1.30 11.30
C VAL A 3 -8.39 -1.90 10.14
N ASP A 4 -8.68 -1.09 9.13
CA ASP A 4 -9.43 -1.53 7.94
C ASP A 4 -8.75 -0.97 6.69
N LEU A 5 -8.03 -1.84 5.99
CA LEU A 5 -7.25 -1.43 4.83
C LEU A 5 -8.13 -0.90 3.69
N GLU A 6 -9.25 -1.55 3.41
CA GLU A 6 -10.16 -1.11 2.36
C GLU A 6 -10.62 0.32 2.56
N GLN A 7 -11.09 0.61 3.77
CA GLN A 7 -11.59 1.94 4.10
C GLN A 7 -10.47 2.97 4.12
N PHE A 8 -9.31 2.61 4.64
CA PHE A 8 -8.16 3.50 4.69
C PHE A 8 -7.73 3.89 3.28
N ILE A 9 -7.61 2.91 2.38
CA ILE A 9 -7.18 3.15 1.00
C ILE A 9 -8.18 4.02 0.24
N SER A 10 -9.49 3.85 0.49
CA SER A 10 -10.51 4.62 -0.20
C SER A 10 -10.42 6.13 0.10
N GLN A 11 -9.77 6.50 1.20
CA GLN A 11 -9.61 7.88 1.63
C GLN A 11 -8.18 8.39 1.45
N TYR A 12 -7.26 7.54 1.03
CA TYR A 12 -5.86 7.89 0.93
C TYR A 12 -5.58 8.70 -0.34
N PRO A 13 -4.89 9.85 -0.23
CA PRO A 13 -4.63 10.71 -1.38
C PRO A 13 -3.34 10.29 -2.10
N PHE A 14 -3.46 9.34 -3.00
CA PHE A 14 -2.34 8.98 -3.85
C PHE A 14 -2.05 10.11 -4.84
N LYS A 15 -0.83 10.15 -5.35
CA LYS A 15 -0.46 11.15 -6.35
C LYS A 15 -1.19 10.87 -7.67
N PRO A 16 -1.74 11.90 -8.33
CA PRO A 16 -2.31 11.74 -9.67
C PRO A 16 -1.24 11.36 -10.69
N GLU A 17 -1.63 10.57 -11.67
CA GLU A 17 -0.78 10.16 -12.78
C GLU A 17 -1.61 10.15 -14.06
N SER A 18 -0.95 10.00 -15.20
CA SER A 18 -1.63 9.98 -16.49
C SER A 18 -2.34 8.66 -16.77
N HIS A 19 -2.16 7.65 -15.93
CA HIS A 19 -2.69 6.31 -16.17
C HIS A 19 -3.10 5.64 -14.85
N GLU A 20 -3.93 4.62 -14.98
CA GLU A 20 -4.31 3.75 -13.87
C GLU A 20 -3.12 2.86 -13.48
N ARG A 21 -2.98 2.62 -12.19
CA ARG A 21 -1.93 1.75 -11.65
C ARG A 21 -2.56 0.67 -10.81
N SER A 22 -1.98 -0.53 -10.82
CA SER A 22 -2.50 -1.61 -9.99
C SER A 22 -1.37 -2.46 -9.41
N TRP A 23 -1.64 -3.05 -8.25
CA TRP A 23 -0.68 -3.89 -7.54
C TRP A 23 -1.45 -4.98 -6.79
N THR A 24 -1.14 -6.23 -7.09
CA THR A 24 -1.69 -7.38 -6.37
C THR A 24 -0.66 -7.87 -5.37
N PHE A 25 -1.07 -8.02 -4.13
CA PHE A 25 -0.16 -8.40 -3.05
C PHE A 25 -0.87 -9.28 -2.03
N THR A 26 -0.08 -10.00 -1.24
CA THR A 26 -0.58 -10.73 -0.08
C THR A 26 -0.27 -9.90 1.16
N LEU A 27 -1.31 -9.59 1.93
CA LEU A 27 -1.20 -8.84 3.16
C LEU A 27 -1.27 -9.80 4.34
N ASP A 28 -0.37 -9.61 5.29
CA ASP A 28 -0.32 -10.40 6.51
C ASP A 28 -0.72 -9.52 7.69
N ASP A 29 -1.80 -9.92 8.38
CA ASP A 29 -2.26 -9.25 9.59
C ASP A 29 -2.65 -10.33 10.61
N PRO A 30 -1.79 -10.61 11.58
CA PRO A 30 -2.03 -11.68 12.53
C PRO A 30 -3.16 -11.38 13.52
N LEU A 31 -3.62 -10.14 13.61
CA LEU A 31 -4.64 -9.75 14.57
C LEU A 31 -6.03 -9.60 13.97
N LEU A 32 -6.12 -9.13 12.73
CA LEU A 32 -7.40 -8.78 12.10
C LEU A 32 -7.57 -9.57 10.81
N SER A 33 -8.41 -10.59 10.86
CA SER A 33 -8.58 -11.50 9.72
C SER A 33 -9.12 -10.80 8.46
N TRP A 34 -9.88 -9.72 8.61
CA TRP A 34 -10.41 -9.00 7.45
C TRP A 34 -9.34 -8.21 6.68
N ASN A 35 -8.17 -7.99 7.31
CA ASN A 35 -7.03 -7.37 6.62
C ASN A 35 -6.10 -8.42 6.02
N GLN A 36 -6.31 -9.71 6.30
CA GLN A 36 -5.39 -10.75 5.84
C GLN A 36 -5.86 -11.36 4.52
N GLY A 37 -4.92 -11.67 3.64
CA GLY A 37 -5.21 -12.31 2.37
C GLY A 37 -4.61 -11.59 1.18
N SER A 38 -5.08 -11.94 -0.01
CA SER A 38 -4.61 -11.33 -1.25
C SER A 38 -5.56 -10.21 -1.68
N PHE A 39 -4.97 -9.11 -2.10
CA PHE A 39 -5.69 -7.91 -2.49
C PHE A 39 -5.11 -7.33 -3.76
N THR A 40 -5.93 -6.61 -4.51
CA THR A 40 -5.47 -5.77 -5.61
C THR A 40 -5.77 -4.32 -5.26
N LEU A 41 -4.71 -3.51 -5.23
CA LEU A 41 -4.82 -2.06 -5.11
C LEU A 41 -4.87 -1.49 -6.51
N THR A 42 -5.90 -0.69 -6.78
CA THR A 42 -6.02 0.05 -8.05
C THR A 42 -6.01 1.52 -7.73
N ILE A 43 -5.13 2.28 -8.38
CA ILE A 43 -5.03 3.73 -8.21
C ILE A 43 -5.44 4.38 -9.52
N GLN A 44 -6.52 5.14 -9.47
CA GLN A 44 -7.04 5.84 -10.64
C GLN A 44 -6.13 7.02 -11.01
N PRO A 45 -6.21 7.52 -12.25
CA PRO A 45 -5.38 8.66 -12.65
C PRO A 45 -5.53 9.89 -11.76
N ASP A 46 -6.70 10.08 -11.15
CA ASP A 46 -6.95 11.22 -10.24
C ASP A 46 -6.37 11.01 -8.84
N GLY A 47 -5.75 9.85 -8.57
CA GLY A 47 -5.17 9.55 -7.27
C GLY A 47 -6.09 8.80 -6.32
N LYS A 48 -7.28 8.45 -6.75
CA LYS A 48 -8.21 7.69 -5.92
C LYS A 48 -7.84 6.23 -5.89
N GLY A 49 -7.70 5.66 -4.70
CA GLY A 49 -7.34 4.26 -4.50
C GLY A 49 -8.55 3.39 -4.18
N GLU A 50 -8.47 2.15 -4.59
CA GLU A 50 -9.49 1.15 -4.33
C GLU A 50 -8.81 -0.19 -4.06
N ILE A 51 -9.28 -0.89 -3.04
CA ILE A 51 -8.80 -2.23 -2.69
C ILE A 51 -9.91 -3.24 -2.95
N THR A 52 -9.57 -4.32 -3.63
CA THR A 52 -10.48 -5.46 -3.81
C THR A 52 -9.78 -6.74 -3.38
N ARG A 53 -10.53 -7.65 -2.76
CA ARG A 53 -10.02 -8.97 -2.44
C ARG A 53 -9.91 -9.79 -3.71
N THR A 54 -8.85 -10.58 -3.81
CA THR A 54 -8.68 -11.47 -4.95
C THR A 54 -8.25 -12.86 -4.47
N GLY A 55 -8.61 -13.88 -5.25
CA GLY A 55 -8.12 -15.24 -5.01
C GLY A 55 -6.79 -15.53 -5.71
N GLU A 56 -6.27 -14.57 -6.46
CA GLU A 56 -5.01 -14.76 -7.18
C GLU A 56 -3.84 -14.77 -6.23
N LYS A 57 -2.89 -15.66 -6.49
CA LYS A 57 -1.64 -15.70 -5.74
C LYS A 57 -0.70 -14.64 -6.28
N SER A 58 -0.03 -13.95 -5.38
CA SER A 58 0.93 -12.92 -5.75
C SER A 58 2.29 -13.22 -5.14
N ASN A 59 3.35 -12.85 -5.86
CA ASN A 59 4.71 -12.91 -5.34
C ASN A 59 5.03 -11.70 -4.46
N SER A 60 4.15 -10.70 -4.43
CA SER A 60 4.32 -9.53 -3.58
C SER A 60 3.75 -9.83 -2.20
N ARG A 61 4.49 -9.48 -1.16
CA ARG A 61 4.06 -9.68 0.22
C ARG A 61 4.44 -8.48 1.06
N ILE A 62 3.54 -8.13 1.97
CA ILE A 62 3.76 -7.05 2.91
C ILE A 62 2.90 -7.33 4.15
N ASP A 63 3.41 -7.03 5.35
CA ASP A 63 2.59 -7.11 6.55
C ASP A 63 1.90 -5.78 6.81
N ILE A 64 0.86 -5.80 7.65
CA ILE A 64 0.05 -4.60 7.92
C ILE A 64 0.88 -3.49 8.58
N LYS A 65 1.86 -3.84 9.39
CA LYS A 65 2.72 -2.89 10.05
C LYS A 65 3.57 -2.12 9.04
N THR A 66 4.15 -2.84 8.08
CA THR A 66 4.94 -2.25 7.01
C THR A 66 4.06 -1.40 6.10
N MET A 67 2.87 -1.89 5.77
CA MET A 67 1.92 -1.13 4.96
C MET A 67 1.56 0.20 5.64
N THR A 68 1.30 0.16 6.95
CA THR A 68 1.02 1.37 7.73
C THR A 68 2.19 2.34 7.68
N THR A 69 3.40 1.84 7.92
CA THR A 69 4.62 2.65 7.90
C THR A 69 4.80 3.33 6.55
N MET A 70 4.57 2.61 5.48
CA MET A 70 4.74 3.11 4.11
C MET A 70 3.70 4.18 3.78
N LEU A 71 2.42 3.88 4.00
CA LEU A 71 1.34 4.78 3.63
C LEU A 71 1.30 6.05 4.48
N MET A 72 1.74 5.97 5.71
CA MET A 72 1.81 7.14 6.58
C MET A 72 3.05 7.99 6.37
N GLY A 73 3.92 7.59 5.44
CA GLY A 73 5.09 8.39 5.08
C GLY A 73 6.27 8.28 6.03
N TYR A 74 6.28 7.32 6.95
CA TYR A 74 7.40 7.16 7.87
C TYR A 74 8.64 6.59 7.19
N LYS A 75 8.45 5.68 6.23
CA LYS A 75 9.54 5.09 5.46
C LYS A 75 9.11 4.95 4.00
N ARG A 76 10.07 5.13 3.09
CA ARG A 76 9.78 5.04 1.66
C ARG A 76 9.72 3.60 1.18
N PRO A 77 8.93 3.33 0.12
CA PRO A 77 8.87 1.98 -0.47
C PRO A 77 10.22 1.39 -0.82
N GLU A 78 11.11 2.19 -1.41
CA GLU A 78 12.45 1.73 -1.78
C GLU A 78 13.23 1.25 -0.56
N TYR A 79 13.17 2.00 0.53
CA TYR A 79 13.84 1.63 1.78
C TYR A 79 13.28 0.31 2.34
N LEU A 80 11.94 0.19 2.37
CA LEU A 80 11.30 -1.00 2.89
C LEU A 80 11.62 -2.24 2.06
N HIS A 81 11.69 -2.06 0.75
CA HIS A 81 12.10 -3.12 -0.17
C HIS A 81 13.54 -3.55 0.09
N LYS A 82 14.42 -2.57 0.28
CA LYS A 82 15.84 -2.81 0.50
C LYS A 82 16.11 -3.60 1.78
N ILE A 83 15.36 -3.33 2.85
CA ILE A 83 15.54 -4.05 4.12
C ILE A 83 14.70 -5.34 4.21
N GLY A 84 14.03 -5.73 3.13
CA GLY A 84 13.29 -6.98 3.06
C GLY A 84 11.91 -6.97 3.71
N ARG A 85 11.37 -5.79 4.03
CA ARG A 85 10.04 -5.67 4.64
C ARG A 85 8.93 -5.61 3.60
N LEU A 86 9.27 -5.28 2.37
CA LEU A 86 8.36 -5.24 1.23
C LEU A 86 8.93 -6.14 0.14
N SER A 87 8.23 -7.21 -0.18
CA SER A 87 8.67 -8.16 -1.21
C SER A 87 7.83 -7.93 -2.48
N CYS A 88 8.47 -7.42 -3.52
CA CYS A 88 7.82 -7.15 -4.81
C CYS A 88 8.87 -6.89 -5.87
N THR A 89 8.42 -6.67 -7.11
CA THR A 89 9.33 -6.38 -8.23
C THR A 89 9.80 -4.93 -8.16
N PRO A 90 10.95 -4.61 -8.79
CA PRO A 90 11.41 -3.22 -8.87
C PRO A 90 10.41 -2.28 -9.51
N GLU A 91 9.64 -2.76 -10.49
CA GLU A 91 8.60 -1.96 -11.15
C GLU A 91 7.52 -1.53 -10.17
N ILE A 92 7.15 -2.42 -9.25
CA ILE A 92 6.17 -2.10 -8.21
C ILE A 92 6.76 -1.08 -7.22
N VAL A 93 8.04 -1.24 -6.86
CA VAL A 93 8.70 -0.26 -5.99
C VAL A 93 8.63 1.13 -6.62
N ASP A 94 8.97 1.23 -7.90
CA ASP A 94 8.93 2.50 -8.63
C ASP A 94 7.52 3.08 -8.66
N MET A 95 6.53 2.23 -8.91
CA MET A 95 5.13 2.66 -8.92
C MET A 95 4.70 3.20 -7.56
N LEU A 96 5.08 2.53 -6.48
CA LEU A 96 4.75 2.97 -5.13
C LEU A 96 5.48 4.27 -4.78
N GLU A 97 6.76 4.41 -5.18
CA GLU A 97 7.51 5.65 -4.98
C GLU A 97 6.85 6.83 -5.66
N ASP A 98 6.33 6.60 -6.87
CA ASP A 98 5.67 7.65 -7.65
C ASP A 98 4.26 7.96 -7.14
N SER A 99 3.62 7.01 -6.48
CA SER A 99 2.22 7.13 -6.07
C SER A 99 2.05 7.63 -4.63
N ILE A 100 3.04 7.43 -3.78
CA ILE A 100 3.00 7.85 -2.38
C ILE A 100 3.86 9.10 -2.24
N GLU A 101 3.25 10.20 -1.82
CA GLU A 101 3.94 11.47 -1.75
C GLU A 101 5.07 11.49 -0.73
N HIS A 102 6.13 12.22 -1.06
CA HIS A 102 7.22 12.52 -0.15
C HIS A 102 6.78 13.63 0.80
N GLN A 103 6.42 13.27 2.02
CA GLN A 103 6.07 14.28 3.01
C GLN A 103 6.25 13.73 4.40
N THR A 104 6.27 14.62 5.38
CA THR A 104 6.27 14.23 6.77
C THR A 104 4.99 13.47 7.08
N PRO A 105 4.97 12.62 8.12
CA PRO A 105 3.80 11.78 8.43
C PRO A 105 2.53 12.62 8.57
N TYR A 106 1.77 12.64 7.51
CA TYR A 106 0.61 13.50 7.35
C TYR A 106 -0.56 13.05 8.22
N PHE A 107 -0.69 11.74 8.37
CA PHE A 107 -1.83 11.16 9.08
C PHE A 107 -1.56 10.95 10.58
N SER A 108 -0.42 11.34 11.08
CA SER A 108 -0.05 11.10 12.47
C SER A 108 -1.02 11.73 13.46
N ASP A 109 -1.63 12.85 13.10
CA ASP A 109 -2.58 13.55 13.96
C ASP A 109 -3.95 12.86 14.05
N TYR A 110 -4.21 11.89 13.19
CA TYR A 110 -5.49 11.18 13.12
C TYR A 110 -5.44 9.81 13.78
N PHE A 111 -4.29 9.40 14.21
CA PHE A 111 -4.06 8.08 14.76
C PHE A 111 -3.29 8.14 16.06
#